data_221cfe7b743927b6b054690dfb16ec02
#
_entry.id   221cfe7b743927b6b054690dfb16ec02
#
_cell.length_a   1.000
_cell.length_b   1.000
_cell.length_c   1.000
_cell.angle_alpha   90.00
_cell.angle_beta   90.00
_cell.angle_gamma   90.00
#
_symmetry.space_group_name_H-M   'P 1'
#
loop_
_entity.id
_entity.type
_entity.pdbx_description
1 polymer ?
#
loop_
_entity_poly.entity_id
_entity_poly.type
_entity_poly.pdbx_seq_one_letter_code
_entity_poly.pdbx_strand_id
1 'polypeptide(L)'
;MKVIIVGAGIAGLAAGIGLRRGGHQVTIYERSSLAREIGAALNICPNASRVLLEWKFQVERARLVTARRHILARGDTLETLRDMAYPDFREHSGGPWYLAHRVDLHNELQRLARDPEGQGRPVHIRLRSEVVGYDADKGSITLTDGSVHYADLVIGADGVHSTAIRAVHGQSTAVEPTGWSVFRFLIPTEDLRNDPEIVPTLDSGATAITDGMLTIFTAPEGQRRLVRYPCADNTIQNFVAMYNDPRVDDHEREDWDRSATIEDILSYYQDFHPDIVKVIRKATDIKRWPLLYRDPLSTISKGRLVLIGDAAHPMLPHQGQGGAMSIEDGGALGEIFSGLAEGTPDDEIHRRIALFERIRHKRASGIQVMSNAGQDQMWRVRDRMRPFMPEGVEPPNTIPEIWEHNFRYDVLADSRRQLKEYLEGR
;
A
#
# COMPACT_ATOMS: atom_id res chain seq x y z
N MET A 1 8.88 -23.09 11.90
CA MET A 1 7.43 -23.30 11.96
C MET A 1 6.86 -23.37 10.54
N LYS A 2 5.67 -23.94 10.39
CA LYS A 2 4.87 -23.85 9.16
C LYS A 2 3.98 -22.63 9.21
N VAL A 3 3.98 -21.84 8.15
CA VAL A 3 3.15 -20.62 8.03
C VAL A 3 2.32 -20.67 6.75
N ILE A 4 1.03 -20.41 6.88
CA ILE A 4 0.12 -20.20 5.76
C ILE A 4 -0.14 -18.71 5.63
N ILE A 5 -0.05 -18.20 4.40
CA ILE A 5 -0.46 -16.83 4.05
C ILE A 5 -1.57 -16.92 3.00
N VAL A 6 -2.62 -16.14 3.15
CA VAL A 6 -3.73 -16.07 2.20
C VAL A 6 -3.69 -14.74 1.47
N GLY A 7 -3.48 -14.82 0.15
CA GLY A 7 -3.29 -13.68 -0.76
C GLY A 7 -1.82 -13.45 -1.12
N ALA A 8 -1.52 -13.37 -2.43
CA ALA A 8 -0.19 -13.08 -2.98
C ALA A 8 -0.05 -11.61 -3.44
N GLY A 9 -0.78 -10.68 -2.84
CA GLY A 9 -0.58 -9.24 -3.02
C GLY A 9 0.71 -8.75 -2.35
N ILE A 10 0.92 -7.44 -2.35
CA ILE A 10 2.12 -6.81 -1.73
C ILE A 10 2.30 -7.26 -0.28
N ALA A 11 1.22 -7.24 0.52
CA ALA A 11 1.26 -7.64 1.94
C ALA A 11 1.66 -9.12 2.11
N GLY A 12 1.03 -10.02 1.38
CA GLY A 12 1.32 -11.46 1.49
C GLY A 12 2.73 -11.81 1.01
N LEU A 13 3.20 -11.20 -0.07
CA LEU A 13 4.58 -11.40 -0.55
C LEU A 13 5.60 -10.82 0.44
N ALA A 14 5.36 -9.62 0.98
CA ALA A 14 6.22 -9.02 2.00
C ALA A 14 6.29 -9.88 3.26
N ALA A 15 5.14 -10.38 3.74
CA ALA A 15 5.10 -11.33 4.86
C ALA A 15 5.85 -12.63 4.55
N GLY A 16 5.67 -13.15 3.33
CA GLY A 16 6.40 -14.33 2.86
C GLY A 16 7.90 -14.14 2.87
N ILE A 17 8.40 -13.00 2.41
CA ILE A 17 9.82 -12.64 2.43
C ILE A 17 10.32 -12.51 3.87
N GLY A 18 9.64 -11.76 4.71
CA GLY A 18 10.02 -11.58 6.11
C GLY A 18 10.10 -12.90 6.86
N LEU A 19 9.04 -13.71 6.79
CA LEU A 19 8.95 -14.98 7.50
C LEU A 19 9.93 -16.04 6.99
N ARG A 20 10.17 -16.16 5.66
CA ARG A 20 11.20 -17.07 5.17
C ARG A 20 12.60 -16.70 5.69
N ARG A 21 12.90 -15.39 5.75
CA ARG A 21 14.15 -14.85 6.32
C ARG A 21 14.27 -15.15 7.81
N GLY A 22 13.14 -15.19 8.53
CA GLY A 22 13.03 -15.65 9.91
C GLY A 22 13.19 -17.17 10.10
N GLY A 23 13.39 -17.94 9.01
CA GLY A 23 13.64 -19.39 9.06
C GLY A 23 12.39 -20.28 8.94
N HIS A 24 11.24 -19.73 8.56
CA HIS A 24 9.97 -20.45 8.49
C HIS A 24 9.73 -21.11 7.13
N GLN A 25 8.92 -22.17 7.13
CA GLN A 25 8.38 -22.79 5.92
C GLN A 25 7.06 -22.10 5.58
N VAL A 26 7.06 -21.31 4.49
CA VAL A 26 5.93 -20.47 4.10
C VAL A 26 5.23 -21.01 2.86
N THR A 27 3.91 -21.11 2.93
CA THR A 27 3.05 -21.36 1.76
C THR A 27 2.03 -20.25 1.61
N ILE A 28 2.01 -19.60 0.44
CA ILE A 28 1.01 -18.60 0.07
C ILE A 28 -0.08 -19.25 -0.78
N TYR A 29 -1.33 -19.02 -0.43
CA TYR A 29 -2.51 -19.45 -1.20
C TYR A 29 -3.10 -18.23 -1.91
N GLU A 30 -3.18 -18.28 -3.25
CA GLU A 30 -3.65 -17.18 -4.08
C GLU A 30 -4.78 -17.67 -4.99
N ARG A 31 -5.91 -16.96 -4.97
CA ARG A 31 -7.10 -17.29 -5.76
C ARG A 31 -6.88 -17.11 -7.27
N SER A 32 -6.11 -16.13 -7.67
CA SER A 32 -5.85 -15.78 -9.06
C SER A 32 -4.76 -16.66 -9.69
N SER A 33 -4.58 -16.53 -10.99
CA SER A 33 -3.43 -17.09 -11.71
C SER A 33 -2.23 -16.14 -11.75
N LEU A 34 -2.35 -14.92 -11.23
CA LEU A 34 -1.38 -13.81 -11.34
C LEU A 34 -1.02 -13.44 -12.79
N ALA A 35 -1.79 -13.95 -13.78
CA ALA A 35 -1.50 -13.72 -15.20
C ALA A 35 -1.84 -12.28 -15.65
N ARG A 36 -2.66 -11.56 -14.89
CA ARG A 36 -3.06 -10.18 -15.17
C ARG A 36 -3.06 -9.39 -13.87
N GLU A 37 -1.94 -8.75 -13.59
CA GLU A 37 -1.90 -7.69 -12.59
C GLU A 37 -2.41 -6.40 -13.23
N ILE A 38 -3.30 -5.67 -12.53
CA ILE A 38 -3.80 -4.39 -13.02
C ILE A 38 -2.69 -3.37 -12.93
N GLY A 39 -2.32 -2.79 -14.06
CA GLY A 39 -1.34 -1.72 -14.17
C GLY A 39 -1.83 -0.46 -13.46
N ALA A 40 -1.24 -0.17 -12.31
CA ALA A 40 -1.38 1.08 -11.58
C ALA A 40 0.00 1.45 -11.04
N ALA A 41 0.17 2.69 -10.60
CA ALA A 41 1.38 3.03 -9.89
C ALA A 41 1.06 3.34 -8.41
N LEU A 42 2.06 3.21 -7.57
CA LEU A 42 1.97 3.48 -6.15
C LEU A 42 3.28 4.06 -5.62
N ASN A 43 3.19 4.63 -4.42
CA ASN A 43 4.34 5.18 -3.71
C ASN A 43 4.95 4.12 -2.79
N ILE A 44 6.27 3.99 -2.84
CA ILE A 44 7.07 3.25 -1.86
C ILE A 44 7.81 4.27 -1.03
N CYS A 45 7.17 4.68 0.07
CA CYS A 45 7.70 5.68 0.97
C CYS A 45 8.94 5.19 1.74
N PRO A 46 9.76 6.10 2.31
CA PRO A 46 11.03 5.78 2.97
C PRO A 46 10.96 4.69 4.04
N ASN A 47 9.91 4.65 4.83
CA ASN A 47 9.68 3.61 5.84
C ASN A 47 9.59 2.19 5.25
N ALA A 48 9.02 2.05 4.05
CA ALA A 48 8.93 0.77 3.33
C ALA A 48 10.19 0.46 2.51
N SER A 49 10.74 1.46 1.81
CA SER A 49 11.93 1.25 0.99
C SER A 49 13.13 0.81 1.83
N ARG A 50 13.25 1.27 3.08
CA ARG A 50 14.23 0.78 4.06
C ARG A 50 14.14 -0.73 4.26
N VAL A 51 12.92 -1.26 4.45
CA VAL A 51 12.68 -2.70 4.60
C VAL A 51 13.06 -3.45 3.33
N LEU A 52 12.66 -2.95 2.16
CA LEU A 52 13.00 -3.56 0.88
C LEU A 52 14.52 -3.60 0.64
N LEU A 53 15.24 -2.53 0.96
CA LEU A 53 16.70 -2.46 0.82
C LEU A 53 17.40 -3.43 1.77
N GLU A 54 16.96 -3.57 3.02
CA GLU A 54 17.45 -4.58 3.95
C GLU A 54 17.26 -6.00 3.40
N TRP A 55 16.20 -6.22 2.65
CA TRP A 55 15.93 -7.51 2.00
C TRP A 55 16.69 -7.70 0.69
N LYS A 56 17.52 -6.75 0.27
CA LYS A 56 18.25 -6.74 -1.01
C LYS A 56 17.34 -6.76 -2.24
N PHE A 57 16.21 -6.07 -2.12
CA PHE A 57 15.29 -5.83 -3.25
C PHE A 57 16.02 -5.10 -4.37
N GLN A 58 15.84 -5.55 -5.61
CA GLN A 58 16.54 -4.99 -6.77
C GLN A 58 15.74 -3.84 -7.39
N VAL A 59 16.10 -2.60 -7.03
CA VAL A 59 15.43 -1.36 -7.42
C VAL A 59 15.40 -1.21 -8.95
N GLU A 60 16.52 -1.50 -9.60
CA GLU A 60 16.68 -1.39 -11.06
C GLU A 60 15.81 -2.42 -11.79
N ARG A 61 15.71 -3.64 -11.26
CA ARG A 61 14.86 -4.68 -11.83
C ARG A 61 13.38 -4.33 -11.71
N ALA A 62 12.98 -3.71 -10.61
CA ALA A 62 11.63 -3.22 -10.39
C ALA A 62 11.37 -1.86 -11.05
N ARG A 63 12.37 -1.30 -11.76
CA ARG A 63 12.25 -0.06 -12.53
C ARG A 63 11.68 1.10 -11.69
N LEU A 64 12.08 1.16 -10.40
CA LEU A 64 11.59 2.20 -9.50
C LEU A 64 12.19 3.55 -9.84
N VAL A 65 11.35 4.58 -9.85
CA VAL A 65 11.77 5.97 -10.04
C VAL A 65 11.92 6.65 -8.68
N THR A 66 13.06 7.30 -8.42
CA THR A 66 13.23 8.07 -7.18
C THR A 66 12.41 9.36 -7.26
N ALA A 67 11.53 9.60 -6.29
CA ALA A 67 10.79 10.85 -6.18
C ALA A 67 11.77 12.00 -5.82
N ARG A 68 11.75 13.09 -6.60
CA ARG A 68 12.71 14.19 -6.48
C ARG A 68 12.06 15.54 -6.21
N ARG A 69 10.85 15.73 -6.66
CA ARG A 69 10.16 17.03 -6.63
C ARG A 69 8.66 16.85 -6.55
N HIS A 70 8.02 17.73 -5.83
CA HIS A 70 6.57 17.82 -5.73
C HIS A 70 6.10 19.21 -6.17
N ILE A 71 5.16 19.25 -7.10
CA ILE A 71 4.49 20.46 -7.52
C ILE A 71 3.01 20.34 -7.17
N LEU A 72 2.48 21.37 -6.50
CA LEU A 72 1.05 21.61 -6.38
C LEU A 72 0.69 22.80 -7.28
N ALA A 73 -0.24 22.60 -8.19
CA ALA A 73 -0.65 23.64 -9.13
C ALA A 73 -2.18 23.71 -9.26
N ARG A 74 -2.66 24.84 -9.72
CA ARG A 74 -4.06 25.00 -10.13
C ARG A 74 -4.32 24.20 -11.41
N GLY A 75 -5.41 23.46 -11.44
CA GLY A 75 -5.80 22.68 -12.60
C GLY A 75 -6.34 23.51 -13.76
N ASP A 76 -6.93 24.66 -13.47
CA ASP A 76 -7.56 25.55 -14.46
C ASP A 76 -6.58 26.54 -15.12
N THR A 77 -5.57 27.02 -14.38
CA THR A 77 -4.63 28.06 -14.83
C THR A 77 -3.20 27.60 -14.97
N LEU A 78 -2.86 26.42 -14.46
CA LEU A 78 -1.49 25.88 -14.30
C LEU A 78 -0.61 26.72 -13.35
N GLU A 79 -1.16 27.68 -12.62
CA GLU A 79 -0.44 28.45 -11.62
C GLU A 79 0.17 27.51 -10.58
N THR A 80 1.47 27.62 -10.35
CA THR A 80 2.18 26.86 -9.33
C THR A 80 1.91 27.43 -7.95
N LEU A 81 1.19 26.69 -7.11
CA LEU A 81 0.89 27.04 -5.72
C LEU A 81 2.00 26.66 -4.75
N ARG A 82 2.69 25.57 -5.06
CA ARG A 82 3.84 25.08 -4.30
C ARG A 82 4.77 24.31 -5.22
N ASP A 83 6.06 24.57 -5.04
CA ASP A 83 7.13 23.86 -5.72
C ASP A 83 8.19 23.50 -4.68
N MET A 84 8.44 22.21 -4.51
CA MET A 84 9.29 21.71 -3.43
C MET A 84 10.17 20.57 -3.94
N ALA A 85 11.48 20.78 -3.91
CA ALA A 85 12.43 19.68 -4.03
C ALA A 85 12.34 18.80 -2.77
N TYR A 86 12.33 17.48 -2.97
CA TYR A 86 12.40 16.56 -1.84
C TYR A 86 13.82 16.53 -1.25
N PRO A 87 13.94 16.41 0.08
CA PRO A 87 15.23 16.18 0.71
C PRO A 87 15.80 14.81 0.30
N ASP A 88 17.08 14.58 0.57
CA ASP A 88 17.60 13.21 0.50
C ASP A 88 16.97 12.37 1.63
N PHE A 89 15.90 11.68 1.31
CA PHE A 89 15.22 10.80 2.25
C PHE A 89 16.09 9.60 2.69
N ARG A 90 17.11 9.22 1.95
CA ARG A 90 18.05 8.18 2.39
C ARG A 90 18.82 8.65 3.62
N GLU A 91 19.29 9.89 3.61
CA GLU A 91 19.98 10.49 4.77
C GLU A 91 18.99 10.80 5.89
N HIS A 92 17.86 11.42 5.55
CA HIS A 92 16.87 11.88 6.53
C HIS A 92 16.11 10.73 7.21
N SER A 93 15.73 9.69 6.46
CA SER A 93 14.79 8.65 6.89
C SER A 93 15.27 7.23 6.61
N GLY A 94 16.52 7.02 6.20
CA GLY A 94 17.13 5.71 6.01
C GLY A 94 16.71 4.97 4.73
N GLY A 95 15.88 5.55 3.89
CA GLY A 95 15.47 4.98 2.61
C GLY A 95 14.95 6.04 1.64
N PRO A 96 15.13 5.90 0.31
CA PRO A 96 14.58 6.80 -0.67
C PRO A 96 13.05 6.68 -0.77
N TRP A 97 12.41 7.72 -1.27
CA TRP A 97 11.01 7.64 -1.71
C TRP A 97 10.99 7.22 -3.17
N TYR A 98 10.30 6.10 -3.48
CA TYR A 98 10.17 5.60 -4.83
C TYR A 98 8.73 5.69 -5.36
N LEU A 99 8.63 5.91 -6.67
CA LEU A 99 7.43 5.82 -7.47
C LEU A 99 7.51 4.50 -8.25
N ALA A 100 6.56 3.61 -8.04
CA ALA A 100 6.63 2.24 -8.52
C ALA A 100 5.47 1.94 -9.49
N HIS A 101 5.76 1.27 -10.60
CA HIS A 101 4.74 0.55 -11.35
C HIS A 101 4.37 -0.72 -10.58
N ARG A 102 3.08 -0.92 -10.30
CA ARG A 102 2.61 -1.99 -9.39
C ARG A 102 3.01 -3.38 -9.85
N VAL A 103 2.96 -3.62 -11.17
CA VAL A 103 3.33 -4.93 -11.74
C VAL A 103 4.82 -5.21 -11.56
N ASP A 104 5.68 -4.22 -11.81
CA ASP A 104 7.14 -4.38 -11.70
C ASP A 104 7.55 -4.62 -10.24
N LEU A 105 6.95 -3.87 -9.31
CA LEU A 105 7.12 -4.08 -7.86
C LEU A 105 6.70 -5.50 -7.44
N HIS A 106 5.52 -5.93 -7.89
CA HIS A 106 4.97 -7.23 -7.54
C HIS A 106 5.82 -8.39 -8.09
N ASN A 107 6.29 -8.27 -9.33
CA ASN A 107 7.18 -9.25 -9.95
C ASN A 107 8.50 -9.40 -9.17
N GLU A 108 9.10 -8.30 -8.74
CA GLU A 108 10.34 -8.35 -7.97
C GLU A 108 10.11 -8.91 -6.56
N LEU A 109 8.99 -8.56 -5.90
CA LEU A 109 8.60 -9.20 -4.63
C LEU A 109 8.38 -10.70 -4.78
N GLN A 110 7.72 -11.15 -5.85
CA GLN A 110 7.56 -12.58 -6.14
C GLN A 110 8.91 -13.28 -6.36
N ARG A 111 9.80 -12.65 -7.16
CA ARG A 111 11.15 -13.16 -7.39
C ARG A 111 11.88 -13.32 -6.06
N LEU A 112 11.89 -12.28 -5.23
CA LEU A 112 12.58 -12.28 -3.94
C LEU A 112 11.99 -13.32 -2.98
N ALA A 113 10.66 -13.49 -2.96
CA ALA A 113 10.01 -14.52 -2.15
C ALA A 113 10.41 -15.95 -2.55
N ARG A 114 10.65 -16.19 -3.85
CA ARG A 114 10.93 -17.51 -4.42
C ARG A 114 12.40 -17.77 -4.73
N ASP A 115 13.27 -16.81 -4.51
CA ASP A 115 14.70 -16.88 -4.84
C ASP A 115 15.38 -18.07 -4.10
N PRO A 116 15.89 -19.09 -4.82
CA PRO A 116 16.54 -20.23 -4.19
C PRO A 116 17.84 -19.86 -3.48
N GLU A 117 18.52 -18.78 -3.92
CA GLU A 117 19.77 -18.29 -3.34
C GLU A 117 19.52 -17.28 -2.20
N GLY A 118 18.25 -16.91 -1.96
CA GLY A 118 17.87 -15.98 -0.90
C GLY A 118 17.92 -16.61 0.50
N GLN A 119 17.95 -15.77 1.53
CA GLN A 119 17.95 -16.23 2.93
C GLN A 119 16.68 -17.03 3.25
N GLY A 120 16.82 -18.22 3.83
CA GLY A 120 15.74 -19.13 4.22
C GLY A 120 15.16 -19.92 3.04
N ARG A 121 14.21 -20.79 3.33
CA ARG A 121 13.57 -21.63 2.30
C ARG A 121 12.72 -20.77 1.35
N PRO A 122 12.76 -21.01 0.00
CA PRO A 122 11.86 -20.36 -0.93
C PRO A 122 10.40 -20.50 -0.55
N VAL A 123 9.64 -19.42 -0.69
CA VAL A 123 8.19 -19.41 -0.45
C VAL A 123 7.50 -20.25 -1.53
N HIS A 124 6.63 -21.15 -1.11
CA HIS A 124 5.77 -21.90 -2.01
C HIS A 124 4.48 -21.12 -2.29
N ILE A 125 4.21 -20.76 -3.55
CA ILE A 125 2.99 -20.04 -3.94
C ILE A 125 2.05 -20.99 -4.68
N ARG A 126 0.85 -21.25 -4.12
CA ARG A 126 -0.22 -22.04 -4.71
C ARG A 126 -1.23 -21.12 -5.35
N LEU A 127 -1.20 -21.05 -6.67
CA LEU A 127 -2.15 -20.28 -7.47
C LEU A 127 -3.48 -21.04 -7.63
N ARG A 128 -4.55 -20.33 -8.00
CA ARG A 128 -5.90 -20.88 -8.19
C ARG A 128 -6.39 -21.63 -6.95
N SER A 129 -6.06 -21.13 -5.78
CA SER A 129 -6.32 -21.73 -4.48
C SER A 129 -7.09 -20.75 -3.61
N GLU A 130 -8.38 -20.63 -3.86
CA GLU A 130 -9.26 -19.70 -3.15
C GLU A 130 -9.59 -20.24 -1.77
N VAL A 131 -9.32 -19.42 -0.75
CA VAL A 131 -9.65 -19.71 0.65
C VAL A 131 -11.04 -19.17 0.95
N VAL A 132 -11.92 -20.02 1.48
CA VAL A 132 -13.31 -19.68 1.82
C VAL A 132 -13.60 -19.76 3.31
N GLY A 133 -12.67 -20.28 4.12
CA GLY A 133 -12.84 -20.39 5.56
C GLY A 133 -11.54 -20.38 6.34
N TYR A 134 -11.63 -19.94 7.59
CA TYR A 134 -10.54 -19.88 8.56
C TYR A 134 -11.00 -20.43 9.91
N ASP A 135 -10.16 -21.24 10.56
CA ASP A 135 -10.29 -21.61 11.96
C ASP A 135 -9.07 -21.02 12.71
N ALA A 136 -9.31 -19.90 13.38
CA ALA A 136 -8.25 -19.14 14.06
C ALA A 136 -7.64 -19.94 15.22
N ASP A 137 -8.42 -20.75 15.92
CA ASP A 137 -7.96 -21.50 17.09
C ASP A 137 -7.11 -22.71 16.68
N LYS A 138 -7.50 -23.38 15.57
CA LYS A 138 -6.74 -24.51 15.03
C LYS A 138 -5.59 -24.12 14.11
N GLY A 139 -5.52 -22.85 13.68
CA GLY A 139 -4.54 -22.42 12.69
C GLY A 139 -4.75 -23.09 11.34
N SER A 140 -5.99 -23.10 10.82
CA SER A 140 -6.30 -23.75 9.55
C SER A 140 -7.09 -22.87 8.59
N ILE A 141 -6.98 -23.19 7.30
CA ILE A 141 -7.76 -22.62 6.20
C ILE A 141 -8.53 -23.73 5.47
N THR A 142 -9.67 -23.38 4.88
CA THR A 142 -10.47 -24.24 4.01
C THR A 142 -10.51 -23.66 2.61
N LEU A 143 -10.18 -24.47 1.60
CA LEU A 143 -10.27 -24.09 0.19
C LEU A 143 -11.66 -24.36 -0.39
N THR A 144 -11.94 -23.81 -1.57
CA THR A 144 -13.20 -24.03 -2.31
C THR A 144 -13.48 -25.49 -2.66
N ASP A 145 -12.44 -26.32 -2.78
CA ASP A 145 -12.57 -27.77 -3.03
C ASP A 145 -12.87 -28.58 -1.75
N GLY A 146 -13.00 -27.91 -0.60
CA GLY A 146 -13.24 -28.51 0.71
C GLY A 146 -11.98 -29.02 1.42
N SER A 147 -10.82 -28.95 0.82
CA SER A 147 -9.55 -29.33 1.47
C SER A 147 -9.20 -28.38 2.62
N VAL A 148 -8.69 -28.93 3.72
CA VAL A 148 -8.28 -28.18 4.91
C VAL A 148 -6.77 -28.27 5.08
N HIS A 149 -6.13 -27.12 5.30
CA HIS A 149 -4.68 -27.01 5.49
C HIS A 149 -4.38 -26.37 6.84
N TYR A 150 -3.42 -26.95 7.57
CA TYR A 150 -3.04 -26.54 8.93
C TYR A 150 -1.64 -25.93 8.96
N ALA A 151 -1.44 -24.94 9.83
CA ALA A 151 -0.15 -24.32 10.10
C ALA A 151 -0.03 -23.87 11.56
N ASP A 152 1.18 -23.58 11.99
CA ASP A 152 1.45 -23.00 13.31
C ASP A 152 0.97 -21.56 13.39
N LEU A 153 1.00 -20.84 12.24
CA LEU A 153 0.56 -19.45 12.10
C LEU A 153 -0.15 -19.28 10.75
N VAL A 154 -1.28 -18.57 10.76
CA VAL A 154 -2.04 -18.20 9.56
C VAL A 154 -2.04 -16.66 9.43
N ILE A 155 -1.71 -16.17 8.24
CA ILE A 155 -1.71 -14.75 7.91
C ILE A 155 -2.81 -14.46 6.90
N GLY A 156 -3.79 -13.64 7.26
CA GLY A 156 -4.82 -13.12 6.37
C GLY A 156 -4.30 -11.85 5.67
N ALA A 157 -3.96 -11.98 4.38
CA ALA A 157 -3.50 -10.91 3.51
C ALA A 157 -4.39 -10.81 2.25
N ASP A 158 -5.67 -11.16 2.39
CA ASP A 158 -6.67 -11.33 1.33
C ASP A 158 -7.38 -10.03 0.92
N GLY A 159 -6.82 -8.89 1.33
CA GLY A 159 -7.18 -7.56 0.84
C GLY A 159 -8.40 -6.94 1.54
N VAL A 160 -8.91 -5.85 1.00
CA VAL A 160 -10.00 -5.04 1.59
C VAL A 160 -11.29 -5.84 1.81
N HIS A 161 -11.57 -6.82 0.96
CA HIS A 161 -12.72 -7.72 1.08
C HIS A 161 -12.41 -9.01 1.86
N SER A 162 -11.43 -8.95 2.76
CA SER A 162 -10.96 -10.10 3.53
C SER A 162 -12.08 -10.90 4.18
N THR A 163 -12.06 -12.20 3.95
CA THR A 163 -12.91 -13.15 4.67
C THR A 163 -12.34 -13.57 6.02
N ALA A 164 -11.03 -13.37 6.23
CA ALA A 164 -10.34 -13.63 7.50
C ALA A 164 -10.85 -12.72 8.64
N ILE A 165 -11.33 -11.52 8.33
CA ILE A 165 -11.92 -10.57 9.32
C ILE A 165 -13.04 -11.25 10.12
N ARG A 166 -13.91 -12.02 9.45
CA ARG A 166 -15.00 -12.73 10.14
C ARG A 166 -14.48 -13.72 11.16
N ALA A 167 -13.37 -14.39 10.90
CA ALA A 167 -12.77 -15.32 11.85
C ALA A 167 -12.18 -14.61 13.08
N VAL A 168 -11.71 -13.38 12.93
CA VAL A 168 -11.17 -12.57 14.03
C VAL A 168 -12.30 -11.93 14.85
N HIS A 169 -13.27 -11.28 14.20
CA HIS A 169 -14.29 -10.45 14.85
C HIS A 169 -15.64 -11.13 15.06
N GLY A 170 -15.84 -12.36 14.53
CA GLY A 170 -17.14 -13.05 14.56
C GLY A 170 -18.17 -12.55 13.54
N GLN A 171 -17.93 -11.40 12.95
CA GLN A 171 -18.79 -10.78 11.93
C GLN A 171 -17.96 -10.09 10.85
N SER A 172 -18.54 -9.85 9.70
CA SER A 172 -17.93 -9.01 8.68
C SER A 172 -17.98 -7.55 9.13
N THR A 173 -16.86 -6.84 9.01
CA THR A 173 -16.84 -5.38 9.18
C THR A 173 -17.03 -4.77 7.79
N ALA A 174 -18.11 -4.02 7.61
CA ALA A 174 -18.40 -3.37 6.34
C ALA A 174 -17.33 -2.31 6.01
N VAL A 175 -16.99 -2.20 4.74
CA VAL A 175 -16.34 -1.01 4.21
C VAL A 175 -17.41 -0.01 3.80
N GLU A 176 -17.17 1.27 4.04
CA GLU A 176 -18.12 2.35 3.78
C GLU A 176 -17.64 3.21 2.61
N PRO A 177 -18.53 3.63 1.69
CA PRO A 177 -18.16 4.55 0.65
C PRO A 177 -17.87 5.94 1.22
N THR A 178 -16.81 6.58 0.71
CA THR A 178 -16.44 7.94 1.13
C THR A 178 -17.21 9.03 0.38
N GLY A 179 -18.00 8.68 -0.63
CA GLY A 179 -18.58 9.60 -1.60
C GLY A 179 -17.57 10.08 -2.65
N TRP A 180 -16.37 9.49 -2.69
CA TRP A 180 -15.32 9.77 -3.64
C TRP A 180 -15.00 8.56 -4.48
N SER A 181 -14.67 8.81 -5.75
CA SER A 181 -14.14 7.81 -6.69
C SER A 181 -12.87 8.32 -7.35
N VAL A 182 -12.10 7.41 -7.93
CA VAL A 182 -10.93 7.74 -8.72
C VAL A 182 -11.01 7.11 -10.10
N PHE A 183 -10.62 7.87 -11.12
CA PHE A 183 -10.16 7.29 -12.38
C PHE A 183 -8.66 7.09 -12.31
N ARG A 184 -8.19 5.96 -12.78
CA ARG A 184 -6.76 5.69 -12.96
C ARG A 184 -6.47 5.26 -14.38
N PHE A 185 -5.39 5.79 -14.92
CA PHE A 185 -4.89 5.43 -16.24
C PHE A 185 -3.39 5.66 -16.31
N LEU A 186 -2.78 4.96 -17.24
CA LEU A 186 -1.37 5.05 -17.55
C LEU A 186 -1.21 5.55 -18.97
N ILE A 187 -0.22 6.42 -19.20
CA ILE A 187 0.13 6.88 -20.56
C ILE A 187 1.63 6.65 -20.73
N PRO A 188 2.07 5.94 -21.79
CA PRO A 188 3.47 5.88 -22.16
C PRO A 188 4.04 7.29 -22.31
N THR A 189 5.19 7.56 -21.70
CA THR A 189 5.83 8.89 -21.79
C THR A 189 6.16 9.26 -23.22
N GLU A 190 6.48 8.27 -24.05
CA GLU A 190 6.77 8.46 -25.48
C GLU A 190 5.55 8.94 -26.25
N ASP A 191 4.34 8.45 -25.94
CA ASP A 191 3.10 8.88 -26.61
C ASP A 191 2.81 10.36 -26.36
N LEU A 192 3.19 10.87 -25.19
CA LEU A 192 3.08 12.30 -24.88
C LEU A 192 4.17 13.11 -25.59
N ARG A 193 5.41 12.61 -25.63
CA ARG A 193 6.56 13.30 -26.25
C ARG A 193 6.53 13.32 -27.77
N ASN A 194 5.83 12.38 -28.39
CA ASN A 194 5.68 12.31 -29.84
C ASN A 194 4.46 13.08 -30.37
N ASP A 195 3.62 13.62 -29.48
CA ASP A 195 2.45 14.38 -29.89
C ASP A 195 2.78 15.88 -30.03
N PRO A 196 2.77 16.45 -31.25
CA PRO A 196 3.15 17.83 -31.50
C PRO A 196 2.23 18.86 -30.82
N GLU A 197 1.00 18.49 -30.48
CA GLU A 197 0.07 19.35 -29.75
C GLU A 197 0.32 19.37 -28.23
N ILE A 198 0.97 18.33 -27.71
CA ILE A 198 1.24 18.16 -26.27
C ILE A 198 2.67 18.58 -25.92
N VAL A 199 3.66 18.31 -26.78
CA VAL A 199 5.08 18.60 -26.54
C VAL A 199 5.33 20.00 -25.97
N PRO A 200 4.76 21.09 -26.52
CA PRO A 200 5.00 22.43 -25.98
C PRO A 200 4.57 22.60 -24.51
N THR A 201 3.66 21.74 -24.03
CA THR A 201 3.15 21.79 -22.67
C THR A 201 4.02 21.00 -21.68
N LEU A 202 4.94 20.18 -22.16
CA LEU A 202 5.73 19.23 -21.37
C LEU A 202 7.11 19.75 -20.97
N ASP A 203 7.54 20.91 -21.48
CA ASP A 203 8.92 21.37 -21.35
C ASP A 203 9.14 22.26 -20.14
N SER A 204 8.07 22.81 -19.54
CA SER A 204 8.20 23.75 -18.43
C SER A 204 6.96 23.80 -17.53
N GLY A 205 7.14 24.39 -16.34
CA GLY A 205 6.06 24.61 -15.39
C GLY A 205 5.49 23.35 -14.76
N ALA A 206 4.24 23.41 -14.36
CA ALA A 206 3.56 22.33 -13.64
C ALA A 206 3.26 21.11 -14.51
N THR A 207 3.21 21.27 -15.83
CA THR A 207 2.98 20.18 -16.79
C THR A 207 4.25 19.48 -17.24
N ALA A 208 5.43 20.02 -16.95
CA ALA A 208 6.72 19.43 -17.33
C ALA A 208 6.84 17.96 -16.92
N ILE A 209 7.39 17.13 -17.82
CA ILE A 209 7.72 15.73 -17.53
C ILE A 209 9.23 15.65 -17.26
N THR A 210 9.58 15.65 -15.97
CA THR A 210 10.95 15.52 -15.50
C THR A 210 11.11 14.31 -14.60
N ASP A 211 12.36 13.82 -14.47
CA ASP A 211 12.69 12.67 -13.64
C ASP A 211 12.20 12.85 -12.20
N GLY A 212 11.42 11.87 -11.73
CA GLY A 212 10.93 11.80 -10.36
C GLY A 212 10.01 12.93 -9.92
N MET A 213 9.37 13.66 -10.84
CA MET A 213 8.46 14.76 -10.50
C MET A 213 7.03 14.26 -10.27
N LEU A 214 6.51 14.47 -9.05
CA LEU A 214 5.11 14.29 -8.72
C LEU A 214 4.39 15.63 -8.82
N THR A 215 3.31 15.70 -9.59
CA THR A 215 2.47 16.89 -9.72
C THR A 215 1.05 16.60 -9.29
N ILE A 216 0.49 17.51 -8.50
CA ILE A 216 -0.93 17.52 -8.13
C ILE A 216 -1.57 18.77 -8.73
N PHE A 217 -2.51 18.59 -9.64
CA PHE A 217 -3.37 19.66 -10.13
C PHE A 217 -4.65 19.65 -9.31
N THR A 218 -5.00 20.80 -8.71
CA THR A 218 -6.19 20.95 -7.90
C THR A 218 -7.20 21.86 -8.59
N ALA A 219 -8.47 21.47 -8.57
CA ALA A 219 -9.54 22.33 -9.06
C ALA A 219 -9.72 23.57 -8.17
N PRO A 220 -10.37 24.64 -8.68
CA PRO A 220 -10.57 25.88 -7.92
C PRO A 220 -11.25 25.69 -6.56
N GLU A 221 -12.19 24.76 -6.47
CA GLU A 221 -12.87 24.41 -5.22
C GLU A 221 -12.00 23.58 -4.26
N GLY A 222 -10.79 23.18 -4.70
CA GLY A 222 -9.78 22.51 -3.87
C GLY A 222 -10.05 21.02 -3.57
N GLN A 223 -11.12 20.46 -4.09
CA GLN A 223 -11.54 19.08 -3.78
C GLN A 223 -11.12 18.08 -4.85
N ARG A 224 -11.46 18.32 -6.13
CA ARG A 224 -11.02 17.45 -7.24
C ARG A 224 -9.53 17.63 -7.48
N ARG A 225 -8.82 16.51 -7.68
CA ARG A 225 -7.37 16.50 -7.87
C ARG A 225 -6.98 15.52 -8.96
N LEU A 226 -6.12 15.94 -9.84
CA LEU A 226 -5.42 15.08 -10.79
C LEU A 226 -3.97 14.95 -10.34
N VAL A 227 -3.58 13.76 -9.91
CA VAL A 227 -2.21 13.44 -9.50
C VAL A 227 -1.50 12.78 -10.65
N ARG A 228 -0.31 13.27 -11.02
CA ARG A 228 0.57 12.68 -12.02
C ARG A 228 1.95 12.41 -11.44
N TYR A 229 2.52 11.26 -11.75
CA TYR A 229 3.91 10.95 -11.47
C TYR A 229 4.44 9.84 -12.40
N PRO A 230 5.75 9.84 -12.70
CA PRO A 230 6.36 8.80 -13.53
C PRO A 230 6.51 7.49 -12.76
N CYS A 231 6.54 6.37 -13.49
CA CYS A 231 6.95 5.06 -12.99
C CYS A 231 7.68 4.29 -14.11
N ALA A 232 8.14 3.07 -13.80
CA ALA A 232 8.80 2.20 -14.78
C ALA A 232 9.95 2.92 -15.52
N ASP A 233 10.97 3.38 -14.79
CA ASP A 233 12.12 4.15 -15.33
C ASP A 233 11.70 5.40 -16.13
N ASN A 234 10.67 6.11 -15.67
CA ASN A 234 10.09 7.29 -16.32
C ASN A 234 9.47 7.00 -17.72
N THR A 235 9.33 5.73 -18.09
CA THR A 235 8.72 5.38 -19.40
C THR A 235 7.20 5.43 -19.38
N ILE A 236 6.59 5.50 -18.22
CA ILE A 236 5.13 5.55 -18.03
C ILE A 236 4.79 6.71 -17.10
N GLN A 237 3.77 7.49 -17.46
CA GLN A 237 3.13 8.47 -16.60
C GLN A 237 1.85 7.88 -16.00
N ASN A 238 1.77 7.85 -14.68
CA ASN A 238 0.58 7.43 -13.96
C ASN A 238 -0.29 8.65 -13.64
N PHE A 239 -1.60 8.47 -13.79
CA PHE A 239 -2.60 9.48 -13.46
C PHE A 239 -3.64 8.91 -12.50
N VAL A 240 -3.97 9.69 -11.48
CA VAL A 240 -5.06 9.43 -10.53
C VAL A 240 -5.94 10.67 -10.49
N ALA A 241 -7.12 10.57 -11.07
CA ALA A 241 -8.11 11.65 -11.12
C ALA A 241 -9.19 11.39 -10.06
N MET A 242 -9.15 12.17 -8.97
CA MET A 242 -10.05 12.05 -7.82
C MET A 242 -11.22 13.01 -7.96
N TYR A 243 -12.45 12.51 -7.77
CA TYR A 243 -13.65 13.32 -7.88
C TYR A 243 -14.73 12.89 -6.88
N ASN A 244 -15.62 13.81 -6.54
CA ASN A 244 -16.82 13.49 -5.75
C ASN A 244 -17.81 12.73 -6.65
N ASP A 245 -18.21 11.55 -6.21
CA ASP A 245 -19.11 10.67 -6.96
C ASP A 245 -20.39 10.42 -6.19
N PRO A 246 -21.46 11.17 -6.49
CA PRO A 246 -22.76 11.02 -5.83
C PRO A 246 -23.46 9.69 -6.16
N ARG A 247 -22.92 8.90 -7.11
CA ARG A 247 -23.50 7.63 -7.57
C ARG A 247 -22.90 6.42 -6.84
N VAL A 248 -21.96 6.63 -5.90
CA VAL A 248 -21.44 5.52 -5.10
C VAL A 248 -22.54 5.03 -4.18
N ASP A 249 -23.12 3.89 -4.55
CA ASP A 249 -24.13 3.19 -3.75
C ASP A 249 -23.43 2.25 -2.75
N ASP A 250 -24.04 2.00 -1.59
CA ASP A 250 -23.54 1.12 -0.53
C ASP A 250 -23.26 -0.33 -1.00
N HIS A 251 -23.68 -0.68 -2.21
CA HIS A 251 -23.50 -1.99 -2.83
C HIS A 251 -22.38 -2.04 -3.88
N GLU A 252 -21.76 -0.91 -4.26
CA GLU A 252 -20.61 -0.94 -5.18
C GLU A 252 -19.38 -1.54 -4.46
N ARG A 253 -19.05 -2.78 -4.83
CA ARG A 253 -17.77 -3.39 -4.44
C ARG A 253 -16.64 -2.62 -5.11
N GLU A 254 -15.50 -2.53 -4.42
CA GLU A 254 -14.24 -2.08 -5.01
C GLU A 254 -13.83 -3.05 -6.14
N ASP A 255 -14.37 -2.81 -7.33
CA ASP A 255 -13.99 -3.54 -8.53
C ASP A 255 -12.88 -2.77 -9.24
N TRP A 256 -11.65 -3.21 -9.03
CA TRP A 256 -10.44 -2.60 -9.57
C TRP A 256 -10.35 -2.69 -11.11
N ASP A 257 -11.24 -3.42 -11.76
CA ASP A 257 -11.23 -3.63 -13.21
C ASP A 257 -12.42 -2.96 -13.93
N ARG A 258 -13.21 -2.16 -13.22
CA ARG A 258 -14.33 -1.44 -13.83
C ARG A 258 -13.81 -0.41 -14.82
N SER A 259 -14.07 -0.65 -16.11
CA SER A 259 -13.67 0.25 -17.18
C SER A 259 -14.48 1.54 -17.18
N ALA A 260 -13.82 2.63 -17.59
CA ALA A 260 -14.43 3.93 -17.82
C ALA A 260 -13.97 4.51 -19.17
N THR A 261 -14.65 5.53 -19.65
CA THR A 261 -14.35 6.20 -20.91
C THR A 261 -13.67 7.54 -20.68
N ILE A 262 -13.11 8.13 -21.75
CA ILE A 262 -12.56 9.50 -21.72
C ILE A 262 -13.66 10.50 -21.38
N GLU A 263 -14.89 10.29 -21.90
CA GLU A 263 -16.05 11.12 -21.64
C GLU A 263 -16.43 11.09 -20.16
N ASP A 264 -16.32 9.94 -19.51
CA ASP A 264 -16.55 9.83 -18.06
C ASP A 264 -15.58 10.74 -17.28
N ILE A 265 -14.28 10.73 -17.59
CA ILE A 265 -13.31 11.61 -16.93
C ILE A 265 -13.59 13.07 -17.28
N LEU A 266 -13.81 13.38 -18.55
CA LEU A 266 -14.00 14.75 -18.98
C LEU A 266 -15.30 15.37 -18.41
N SER A 267 -16.30 14.56 -18.06
CA SER A 267 -17.50 15.08 -17.36
C SER A 267 -17.15 15.77 -16.03
N TYR A 268 -16.00 15.44 -15.42
CA TYR A 268 -15.50 16.02 -14.18
C TYR A 268 -14.29 16.93 -14.37
N TYR A 269 -13.56 16.87 -15.50
CA TYR A 269 -12.27 17.54 -15.68
C TYR A 269 -12.20 18.46 -16.91
N GLN A 270 -13.32 18.71 -17.61
CA GLN A 270 -13.36 19.60 -18.79
C GLN A 270 -13.06 21.06 -18.47
N ASP A 271 -13.19 21.48 -17.21
CA ASP A 271 -12.88 22.81 -16.71
C ASP A 271 -11.41 22.99 -16.31
N PHE A 272 -10.61 21.93 -16.41
CA PHE A 272 -9.16 22.04 -16.25
C PHE A 272 -8.54 22.69 -17.49
N HIS A 273 -7.29 23.14 -17.33
CA HIS A 273 -6.57 23.79 -18.41
C HIS A 273 -6.55 22.94 -19.69
N PRO A 274 -6.70 23.58 -20.89
CA PRO A 274 -6.77 22.83 -22.15
C PRO A 274 -5.63 21.82 -22.36
N ASP A 275 -4.43 22.11 -21.88
CA ASP A 275 -3.28 21.22 -21.98
C ASP A 275 -3.44 19.96 -21.12
N ILE A 276 -4.03 20.08 -19.91
CA ILE A 276 -4.38 18.91 -19.11
C ILE A 276 -5.45 18.06 -19.81
N VAL A 277 -6.47 18.72 -20.37
CA VAL A 277 -7.53 18.04 -21.13
C VAL A 277 -6.97 17.29 -22.34
N LYS A 278 -6.01 17.88 -23.08
CA LYS A 278 -5.30 17.19 -24.19
C LYS A 278 -4.61 15.91 -23.71
N VAL A 279 -3.90 15.98 -22.59
CA VAL A 279 -3.23 14.83 -21.98
C VAL A 279 -4.24 13.75 -21.57
N ILE A 280 -5.35 14.12 -20.91
CA ILE A 280 -6.41 13.17 -20.53
C ILE A 280 -6.96 12.44 -21.77
N ARG A 281 -7.10 13.10 -22.91
CA ARG A 281 -7.58 12.49 -24.16
C ARG A 281 -6.68 11.40 -24.73
N LYS A 282 -5.43 11.28 -24.26
CA LYS A 282 -4.50 10.18 -24.59
C LYS A 282 -4.64 8.96 -23.70
N ALA A 283 -5.49 9.03 -22.69
CA ALA A 283 -5.69 7.91 -21.77
C ALA A 283 -6.28 6.70 -22.49
N THR A 284 -5.73 5.54 -22.22
CA THR A 284 -6.24 4.24 -22.64
C THR A 284 -6.47 3.37 -21.41
N ASP A 285 -7.32 2.34 -21.49
CA ASP A 285 -7.58 1.40 -20.41
C ASP A 285 -7.86 2.09 -19.05
N ILE A 286 -8.79 3.05 -19.08
CA ILE A 286 -9.17 3.82 -17.91
C ILE A 286 -9.95 2.91 -16.96
N LYS A 287 -9.52 2.89 -15.69
CA LYS A 287 -10.22 2.17 -14.61
C LYS A 287 -10.83 3.18 -13.64
N ARG A 288 -12.04 2.86 -13.18
CA ARG A 288 -12.76 3.63 -12.15
C ARG A 288 -13.09 2.74 -10.97
N TRP A 289 -12.90 3.23 -9.77
CA TRP A 289 -13.39 2.59 -8.55
C TRP A 289 -13.72 3.58 -7.43
N PRO A 290 -14.68 3.24 -6.58
CA PRO A 290 -15.01 4.03 -5.41
C PRO A 290 -13.88 3.96 -4.39
N LEU A 291 -13.69 5.04 -3.63
CA LEU A 291 -12.84 5.05 -2.46
C LEU A 291 -13.66 4.59 -1.27
N LEU A 292 -13.33 3.41 -0.78
CA LEU A 292 -13.95 2.81 0.38
C LEU A 292 -13.03 2.97 1.60
N TYR A 293 -13.61 3.14 2.78
CA TYR A 293 -12.88 3.15 4.03
C TYR A 293 -13.52 2.22 5.06
N ARG A 294 -12.77 1.90 6.06
CA ARG A 294 -13.23 1.22 7.27
C ARG A 294 -12.51 1.86 8.46
N ASP A 295 -13.21 2.03 9.57
CA ASP A 295 -12.54 2.43 10.80
C ASP A 295 -11.54 1.36 11.27
N PRO A 296 -10.48 1.76 11.98
CA PRO A 296 -9.52 0.81 12.52
C PRO A 296 -10.19 -0.32 13.31
N LEU A 297 -9.77 -1.54 13.05
CA LEU A 297 -10.23 -2.71 13.78
C LEU A 297 -9.80 -2.63 15.25
N SER A 298 -10.58 -3.18 16.17
CA SER A 298 -10.22 -3.22 17.60
C SER A 298 -9.06 -4.19 17.89
N THR A 299 -8.89 -5.21 17.07
CA THR A 299 -7.78 -6.17 17.09
C THR A 299 -7.51 -6.66 15.67
N ILE A 300 -6.29 -7.06 15.39
CA ILE A 300 -5.89 -7.65 14.11
C ILE A 300 -5.50 -9.12 14.23
N SER A 301 -5.76 -9.74 15.38
CA SER A 301 -5.42 -11.14 15.61
C SER A 301 -6.45 -11.88 16.45
N LYS A 302 -6.48 -13.20 16.28
CA LYS A 302 -7.21 -14.15 17.13
C LYS A 302 -6.61 -15.53 17.04
N GLY A 303 -6.35 -16.17 18.17
CA GLY A 303 -5.72 -17.49 18.18
C GLY A 303 -4.41 -17.50 17.39
N ARG A 304 -4.35 -18.30 16.32
CA ARG A 304 -3.20 -18.42 15.41
C ARG A 304 -3.34 -17.60 14.12
N LEU A 305 -4.39 -16.78 14.00
CA LEU A 305 -4.68 -15.95 12.82
C LEU A 305 -4.29 -14.49 13.07
N VAL A 306 -3.56 -13.91 12.12
CA VAL A 306 -3.17 -12.48 12.10
C VAL A 306 -3.59 -11.86 10.78
N LEU A 307 -4.20 -10.68 10.82
CA LEU A 307 -4.54 -9.88 9.64
C LEU A 307 -3.42 -8.87 9.34
N ILE A 308 -3.12 -8.65 8.06
CA ILE A 308 -2.13 -7.66 7.59
C ILE A 308 -2.61 -6.94 6.32
N GLY A 309 -1.94 -5.84 5.99
CA GLY A 309 -2.25 -5.04 4.81
C GLY A 309 -3.71 -4.59 4.80
N ASP A 310 -4.33 -4.52 3.62
CA ASP A 310 -5.70 -4.03 3.48
C ASP A 310 -6.76 -4.93 4.16
N ALA A 311 -6.41 -6.17 4.51
CA ALA A 311 -7.26 -7.02 5.34
C ALA A 311 -7.39 -6.46 6.78
N ALA A 312 -6.33 -5.86 7.30
CA ALA A 312 -6.30 -5.24 8.62
C ALA A 312 -6.64 -3.74 8.58
N HIS A 313 -6.00 -2.99 7.66
CA HIS A 313 -5.96 -1.52 7.66
C HIS A 313 -6.04 -0.93 6.25
N PRO A 314 -7.17 -1.09 5.51
CA PRO A 314 -7.34 -0.49 4.20
C PRO A 314 -7.20 1.02 4.28
N MET A 315 -6.50 1.64 3.32
CA MET A 315 -6.14 3.05 3.38
C MET A 315 -6.52 3.78 2.10
N LEU A 316 -7.07 4.98 2.25
CA LEU A 316 -7.26 5.89 1.13
C LEU A 316 -5.89 6.36 0.58
N PRO A 317 -5.80 6.75 -0.70
CA PRO A 317 -4.52 7.00 -1.36
C PRO A 317 -3.82 8.30 -0.95
N HIS A 318 -4.43 9.14 -0.12
CA HIS A 318 -3.98 10.49 0.18
C HIS A 318 -2.57 10.61 0.79
N GLN A 319 -2.14 9.59 1.53
CA GLN A 319 -0.82 9.57 2.17
C GLN A 319 0.19 8.67 1.44
N GLY A 320 -0.25 7.89 0.45
CA GLY A 320 0.61 6.93 -0.27
C GLY A 320 1.14 5.79 0.62
N GLN A 321 0.48 5.47 1.74
CA GLN A 321 1.01 4.58 2.76
C GLN A 321 0.49 3.14 2.73
N GLY A 322 -0.53 2.80 1.94
CA GLY A 322 -1.12 1.45 1.93
C GLY A 322 -0.09 0.35 1.63
N GLY A 323 0.68 0.53 0.55
CA GLY A 323 1.79 -0.39 0.23
C GLY A 323 2.92 -0.37 1.26
N ALA A 324 3.22 0.80 1.83
CA ALA A 324 4.26 0.95 2.83
C ALA A 324 3.90 0.21 4.13
N MET A 325 2.67 0.33 4.63
CA MET A 325 2.21 -0.40 5.81
C MET A 325 2.22 -1.92 5.59
N SER A 326 1.84 -2.37 4.39
CA SER A 326 1.91 -3.78 4.00
C SER A 326 3.34 -4.34 4.06
N ILE A 327 4.34 -3.56 3.63
CA ILE A 327 5.75 -3.94 3.68
C ILE A 327 6.28 -3.89 5.12
N GLU A 328 5.88 -2.88 5.92
CA GLU A 328 6.20 -2.84 7.36
C GLU A 328 5.64 -4.07 8.09
N ASP A 329 4.41 -4.50 7.80
CA ASP A 329 3.82 -5.70 8.41
C ASP A 329 4.68 -6.94 8.14
N GLY A 330 5.12 -7.11 6.89
CA GLY A 330 6.02 -8.21 6.51
C GLY A 330 7.37 -8.13 7.23
N GLY A 331 7.92 -6.92 7.39
CA GLY A 331 9.14 -6.69 8.16
C GLY A 331 9.00 -7.08 9.63
N ALA A 332 7.94 -6.60 10.27
CA ALA A 332 7.65 -6.92 11.67
C ALA A 332 7.43 -8.43 11.90
N LEU A 333 6.67 -9.10 11.03
CA LEU A 333 6.46 -10.55 11.10
C LEU A 333 7.80 -11.31 11.04
N GLY A 334 8.67 -10.94 10.10
CA GLY A 334 9.97 -11.59 9.96
C GLY A 334 10.84 -11.49 11.21
N GLU A 335 10.89 -10.32 11.83
CA GLU A 335 11.69 -10.09 13.04
C GLU A 335 11.04 -10.74 14.29
N ILE A 336 9.75 -10.49 14.52
CA ILE A 336 9.06 -10.96 15.73
C ILE A 336 8.98 -12.47 15.81
N PHE A 337 8.82 -13.18 14.69
CA PHE A 337 8.74 -14.63 14.68
C PHE A 337 10.11 -15.30 14.49
N SER A 338 11.19 -14.54 14.32
CA SER A 338 12.53 -15.12 14.18
C SER A 338 12.91 -16.00 15.37
N GLY A 339 13.68 -17.08 15.09
CA GLY A 339 14.15 -18.02 16.12
C GLY A 339 13.11 -19.05 16.60
N LEU A 340 11.85 -18.99 16.14
CA LEU A 340 10.88 -20.02 16.46
C LEU A 340 11.04 -21.23 15.53
N ALA A 341 10.99 -22.44 16.09
CA ALA A 341 11.17 -23.70 15.38
C ALA A 341 9.85 -24.49 15.23
N GLU A 342 9.89 -25.60 14.51
CA GLU A 342 8.80 -26.59 14.53
C GLU A 342 8.67 -27.16 15.95
N GLY A 343 7.44 -27.28 16.44
CA GLY A 343 7.14 -27.72 17.81
C GLY A 343 7.25 -26.62 18.87
N THR A 344 7.40 -25.35 18.48
CA THR A 344 7.27 -24.22 19.42
C THR A 344 5.92 -24.33 20.14
N PRO A 345 5.89 -24.21 21.50
CA PRO A 345 4.64 -24.24 22.25
C PRO A 345 3.64 -23.15 21.83
N ASP A 346 2.35 -23.46 21.87
CA ASP A 346 1.27 -22.56 21.47
C ASP A 346 1.31 -21.23 22.21
N ASP A 347 1.59 -21.26 23.49
CA ASP A 347 1.74 -20.07 24.32
C ASP A 347 2.79 -19.10 23.80
N GLU A 348 3.91 -19.63 23.25
CA GLU A 348 4.94 -18.78 22.70
C GLU A 348 4.47 -18.14 21.39
N ILE A 349 3.78 -18.90 20.54
CA ILE A 349 3.21 -18.37 19.29
C ILE A 349 2.22 -17.26 19.62
N HIS A 350 1.33 -17.47 20.59
CA HIS A 350 0.35 -16.44 21.01
C HIS A 350 1.02 -15.19 21.59
N ARG A 351 2.09 -15.34 22.37
CA ARG A 351 2.86 -14.20 22.88
C ARG A 351 3.53 -13.41 21.76
N ARG A 352 4.05 -14.09 20.72
CA ARG A 352 4.63 -13.41 19.54
C ARG A 352 3.56 -12.71 18.71
N ILE A 353 2.37 -13.28 18.58
CA ILE A 353 1.21 -12.64 17.95
C ILE A 353 0.85 -11.35 18.72
N ALA A 354 0.74 -11.43 20.05
CA ALA A 354 0.44 -10.26 20.88
C ALA A 354 1.52 -9.17 20.77
N LEU A 355 2.80 -9.57 20.67
CA LEU A 355 3.91 -8.64 20.45
C LEU A 355 3.81 -7.95 19.08
N PHE A 356 3.54 -8.70 18.02
CA PHE A 356 3.31 -8.16 16.69
C PHE A 356 2.15 -7.17 16.69
N GLU A 357 1.01 -7.53 17.26
CA GLU A 357 -0.15 -6.66 17.33
C GLU A 357 0.16 -5.36 18.10
N ARG A 358 0.87 -5.43 19.21
CA ARG A 358 1.29 -4.25 19.98
C ARG A 358 2.13 -3.28 19.15
N ILE A 359 3.01 -3.79 18.28
CA ILE A 359 3.89 -2.98 17.43
C ILE A 359 3.10 -2.37 16.27
N ARG A 360 2.22 -3.18 15.63
CA ARG A 360 1.61 -2.79 14.36
C ARG A 360 0.27 -2.10 14.48
N HIS A 361 -0.58 -2.54 15.41
CA HIS A 361 -1.97 -2.10 15.47
C HIS A 361 -2.12 -0.58 15.60
N LYS A 362 -1.51 0.03 16.62
CA LYS A 362 -1.60 1.50 16.80
C LYS A 362 -0.97 2.26 15.64
N ARG A 363 0.20 1.81 15.17
CA ARG A 363 0.91 2.44 14.06
C ARG A 363 0.08 2.42 12.77
N ALA A 364 -0.38 1.26 12.35
CA ALA A 364 -1.16 1.10 11.11
C ALA A 364 -2.50 1.82 11.21
N SER A 365 -3.19 1.72 12.35
CA SER A 365 -4.46 2.41 12.60
C SER A 365 -4.34 3.94 12.55
N GLY A 366 -3.28 4.50 13.14
CA GLY A 366 -3.03 5.94 13.10
C GLY A 366 -2.82 6.43 11.66
N ILE A 367 -2.02 5.70 10.86
CA ILE A 367 -1.79 6.04 9.45
C ILE A 367 -3.04 5.79 8.60
N GLN A 368 -3.84 4.77 8.91
CA GLN A 368 -5.14 4.54 8.27
C GLN A 368 -6.06 5.75 8.47
N VAL A 369 -6.20 6.25 9.69
CA VAL A 369 -6.98 7.47 9.98
C VAL A 369 -6.40 8.68 9.26
N MET A 370 -5.07 8.86 9.30
CA MET A 370 -4.36 9.93 8.59
C MET A 370 -4.66 9.89 7.08
N SER A 371 -4.77 8.71 6.50
CA SER A 371 -5.02 8.51 5.07
C SER A 371 -6.40 8.97 4.61
N ASN A 372 -7.30 9.35 5.53
CA ASN A 372 -8.61 9.93 5.21
C ASN A 372 -8.54 11.43 4.86
N ALA A 373 -7.35 12.02 4.87
CA ALA A 373 -7.13 13.42 4.49
C ALA A 373 -5.85 13.58 3.66
N GLY A 374 -5.82 14.61 2.80
CA GLY A 374 -4.60 15.05 2.12
C GLY A 374 -3.58 15.59 3.13
N GLN A 375 -2.30 15.58 2.75
CA GLN A 375 -1.22 16.10 3.61
C GLN A 375 -1.38 17.60 3.95
N ASP A 376 -2.12 18.31 3.14
CA ASP A 376 -2.50 19.72 3.34
C ASP A 376 -3.80 19.92 4.15
N GLN A 377 -4.44 18.83 4.58
CA GLN A 377 -5.76 18.84 5.25
C GLN A 377 -5.77 18.02 6.55
N MET A 378 -4.63 17.85 7.21
CA MET A 378 -4.48 17.02 8.41
C MET A 378 -5.40 17.43 9.57
N TRP A 379 -5.77 18.72 9.66
CA TRP A 379 -6.71 19.24 10.64
C TRP A 379 -8.06 18.49 10.66
N ARG A 380 -8.45 17.87 9.53
CA ARG A 380 -9.72 17.11 9.40
C ARG A 380 -9.74 15.79 10.18
N VAL A 381 -8.58 15.19 10.41
CA VAL A 381 -8.46 13.83 10.99
C VAL A 381 -7.65 13.80 12.28
N ARG A 382 -7.07 14.94 12.69
CA ARG A 382 -6.13 15.04 13.79
C ARG A 382 -6.69 14.49 15.12
N ASP A 383 -7.92 14.84 15.48
CA ASP A 383 -8.54 14.37 16.72
C ASP A 383 -8.82 12.86 16.68
N ARG A 384 -9.17 12.31 15.52
CA ARG A 384 -9.37 10.88 15.32
C ARG A 384 -8.05 10.07 15.39
N MET A 385 -6.90 10.73 15.16
CA MET A 385 -5.59 10.12 15.31
C MET A 385 -5.11 9.99 16.77
N ARG A 386 -5.55 10.88 17.66
CA ARG A 386 -5.06 10.95 19.05
C ARG A 386 -5.02 9.61 19.78
N PRO A 387 -6.02 8.71 19.67
CA PRO A 387 -6.00 7.41 20.35
C PRO A 387 -4.85 6.48 19.92
N PHE A 388 -4.30 6.73 18.74
CA PHE A 388 -3.23 5.91 18.14
C PHE A 388 -1.84 6.49 18.35
N MET A 389 -1.75 7.73 18.89
CA MET A 389 -0.47 8.37 19.20
C MET A 389 0.10 7.88 20.53
N PRO A 390 1.42 7.90 20.70
CA PRO A 390 2.03 7.72 22.01
C PRO A 390 1.53 8.79 22.99
N GLU A 391 1.52 8.46 24.27
CA GLU A 391 1.10 9.39 25.33
C GLU A 391 1.94 10.68 25.27
N GLY A 392 1.27 11.83 25.29
CA GLY A 392 1.89 13.16 25.24
C GLY A 392 2.41 13.59 23.84
N VAL A 393 2.24 12.75 22.82
CA VAL A 393 2.65 13.08 21.44
C VAL A 393 1.44 13.58 20.66
N GLU A 394 1.54 14.80 20.13
CA GLU A 394 0.50 15.37 19.27
C GLU A 394 0.54 14.76 17.85
N PRO A 395 -0.64 14.53 17.22
CA PRO A 395 -0.71 14.12 15.82
C PRO A 395 -0.06 15.16 14.90
N PRO A 396 0.64 14.73 13.83
CA PRO A 396 1.28 15.63 12.90
C PRO A 396 0.27 16.53 12.19
N ASN A 397 0.65 17.78 11.90
CA ASN A 397 -0.22 18.77 11.29
C ASN A 397 0.40 19.44 10.05
N THR A 398 1.71 19.37 9.90
CA THR A 398 2.46 19.91 8.77
C THR A 398 3.11 18.80 7.95
N ILE A 399 3.44 19.10 6.68
CA ILE A 399 4.11 18.13 5.81
C ILE A 399 5.43 17.61 6.41
N PRO A 400 6.32 18.44 6.98
CA PRO A 400 7.52 17.93 7.65
C PRO A 400 7.22 17.01 8.83
N GLU A 401 6.23 17.34 9.66
CA GLU A 401 5.81 16.49 10.79
C GLU A 401 5.22 15.15 10.32
N ILE A 402 4.46 15.16 9.19
CA ILE A 402 3.95 13.94 8.56
C ILE A 402 5.11 13.06 8.09
N TRP A 403 6.12 13.65 7.45
CA TRP A 403 7.30 12.91 6.99
C TRP A 403 8.10 12.36 8.17
N GLU A 404 8.31 13.16 9.22
CA GLU A 404 8.96 12.71 10.44
C GLU A 404 8.22 11.51 11.05
N HIS A 405 6.90 11.61 11.23
CA HIS A 405 6.08 10.56 11.79
C HIS A 405 6.05 9.30 10.92
N ASN A 406 5.83 9.46 9.60
CA ASN A 406 5.60 8.32 8.71
C ASN A 406 6.91 7.67 8.25
N PHE A 407 7.94 8.46 7.91
CA PHE A 407 9.10 7.97 7.18
C PHE A 407 10.28 7.58 8.06
N ARG A 408 10.44 8.23 9.23
CA ARG A 408 11.55 7.89 10.15
C ARG A 408 11.34 6.63 10.97
N TYR A 409 10.10 6.18 11.10
CA TYR A 409 9.84 4.96 11.85
C TYR A 409 10.52 3.76 11.20
N ASP A 410 11.37 3.08 11.96
CA ASP A 410 12.09 1.89 11.56
C ASP A 410 11.45 0.65 12.20
N VAL A 411 10.58 -0.01 11.43
CA VAL A 411 9.85 -1.19 11.90
C VAL A 411 10.79 -2.36 12.23
N LEU A 412 11.90 -2.51 11.52
CA LEU A 412 12.84 -3.60 11.76
C LEU A 412 13.60 -3.37 13.07
N ALA A 413 14.14 -2.17 13.27
CA ALA A 413 14.85 -1.81 14.50
C ALA A 413 13.92 -1.88 15.72
N ASP A 414 12.69 -1.35 15.61
CA ASP A 414 11.71 -1.40 16.71
C ASP A 414 11.29 -2.83 17.03
N SER A 415 11.03 -3.67 16.01
CA SER A 415 10.67 -5.07 16.22
C SER A 415 11.80 -5.87 16.87
N ARG A 416 13.05 -5.67 16.43
CA ARG A 416 14.24 -6.30 17.05
C ARG A 416 14.40 -5.89 18.50
N ARG A 417 14.27 -4.59 18.81
CA ARG A 417 14.33 -4.06 20.17
C ARG A 417 13.27 -4.66 21.05
N GLN A 418 12.00 -4.63 20.65
CA GLN A 418 10.89 -5.15 21.42
C GLN A 418 10.96 -6.68 21.60
N LEU A 419 11.45 -7.41 20.59
CA LEU A 419 11.70 -8.83 20.72
C LEU A 419 12.80 -9.12 21.77
N LYS A 420 13.88 -8.36 21.73
CA LYS A 420 14.98 -8.50 22.70
C LYS A 420 14.49 -8.25 24.13
N GLU A 421 13.78 -7.14 24.35
CA GLU A 421 13.16 -6.80 25.65
C GLU A 421 12.22 -7.92 26.15
N TYR A 422 11.42 -8.48 25.26
CA TYR A 422 10.53 -9.59 25.57
C TYR A 422 11.29 -10.86 25.98
N LEU A 423 12.41 -11.17 25.33
CA LEU A 423 13.24 -12.35 25.64
C LEU A 423 14.05 -12.17 26.92
N GLU A 424 14.50 -10.96 27.24
CA GLU A 424 15.25 -10.62 28.45
C GLU A 424 14.35 -10.50 29.69
N GLY A 425 13.06 -10.24 29.53
CA GLY A 425 12.07 -10.14 30.60
C GLY A 425 11.46 -11.48 31.02
N ARG A 426 12.02 -12.60 30.49
CA ARG A 426 11.65 -14.00 30.85
C ARG A 426 12.55 -14.57 31.96
#